data_bff51f98295b4d3e23ef5450d3816c21
#
_entry.id   bff51f98295b4d3e23ef5450d3816c21
#
_cell.length_a   1.000
_cell.length_b   1.000
_cell.length_c   1.000
_cell.angle_alpha   90.00
_cell.angle_beta   90.00
_cell.angle_gamma   90.00
#
_symmetry.space_group_name_H-M   'P 1'
#
loop_
_entity.id
_entity.type
_entity.pdbx_description
1 polymer ?
#
loop_
_entity_poly.entity_id
_entity_poly.type
_entity_poly.pdbx_seq_one_letter_code
_entity_poly.pdbx_strand_id
1 'polypeptide(L)'
;CKDQLGYIEGEWPNEVWVRCSCLEWRRVQKLMKSSEITEEFKKMGFQNYKTEGKLDIIVDAYECALAYFRAFESIRELRQNSIALLGQPGAGKTHLLMAISNNLMRKYYVPVLYFPFVEGCTDLRKDFDTLEDKLDRMKNIDVLFIDDLFKPVKLKPRATEWQVEQMYAVINHRYLNHKPILVSSEKMMEE
;
A
#
# COMPACT_ATOMS: atom_id res chain seq x y z
N CYS A 1 26.13 14.08 11.14
CA CYS A 1 26.88 13.18 10.23
C CYS A 1 27.23 13.82 8.87
N LYS A 2 26.85 15.09 8.62
CA LYS A 2 27.14 15.84 7.38
C LYS A 2 27.05 14.97 6.10
N ASP A 3 25.98 14.15 6.00
CA ASP A 3 25.71 13.21 4.88
C ASP A 3 26.66 12.01 4.72
N GLN A 4 27.53 11.76 5.66
CA GLN A 4 28.44 10.59 5.67
C GLN A 4 27.78 9.29 6.15
N LEU A 5 26.43 9.33 6.40
CA LEU A 5 25.61 8.20 6.82
C LEU A 5 25.95 7.63 8.24
N GLY A 6 26.96 8.18 8.88
CA GLY A 6 27.40 7.85 10.22
C GLY A 6 28.38 8.89 10.76
N TYR A 7 28.88 8.66 11.94
CA TYR A 7 29.91 9.48 12.59
C TYR A 7 30.75 8.59 13.50
N ILE A 8 31.96 9.05 13.80
CA ILE A 8 32.83 8.37 14.75
C ILE A 8 32.49 8.90 16.16
N GLU A 9 32.30 8.01 17.09
CA GLU A 9 32.11 8.31 18.52
C GLU A 9 33.24 7.65 19.33
N GLY A 10 33.77 8.36 20.34
CA GLY A 10 34.90 7.95 21.15
C GLY A 10 36.21 8.64 20.76
N GLU A 11 37.25 8.36 21.53
CA GLU A 11 38.62 8.85 21.29
C GLU A 11 39.54 7.67 20.95
N TRP A 12 40.52 7.94 20.12
CA TRP A 12 41.50 6.93 19.73
C TRP A 12 42.20 6.33 21.00
N PRO A 13 42.37 5.01 21.14
CA PRO A 13 42.13 3.95 20.15
C PRO A 13 40.73 3.32 20.16
N ASN A 14 39.77 3.85 20.94
CA ASN A 14 38.44 3.27 21.19
C ASN A 14 37.34 3.94 20.31
N GLU A 15 37.68 4.35 19.13
CA GLU A 15 36.73 4.93 18.19
C GLU A 15 35.76 3.89 17.63
N VAL A 16 34.48 4.22 17.64
CA VAL A 16 33.41 3.36 17.08
C VAL A 16 32.64 4.13 16.03
N TRP A 17 32.43 3.47 14.88
CA TRP A 17 31.55 4.02 13.84
C TRP A 17 30.09 3.83 14.22
N VAL A 18 29.37 4.94 14.42
CA VAL A 18 27.92 4.95 14.74
C VAL A 18 27.12 5.33 13.50
N ARG A 19 26.15 4.49 13.15
CA ARG A 19 25.23 4.78 12.03
C ARG A 19 24.30 5.94 12.40
N CYS A 20 24.15 6.90 11.49
CA CYS A 20 23.23 8.02 11.67
C CYS A 20 21.79 7.60 11.39
N SER A 21 20.84 8.08 12.21
CA SER A 21 19.38 7.93 11.98
C SER A 21 18.91 8.52 10.65
N CYS A 22 19.71 9.39 10.01
CA CYS A 22 19.42 9.92 8.66
C CYS A 22 19.32 8.81 7.60
N LEU A 23 19.94 7.64 7.80
CA LEU A 23 19.83 6.49 6.92
C LEU A 23 18.40 5.95 6.87
N GLU A 24 17.78 5.77 8.02
CA GLU A 24 16.40 5.31 8.15
C GLU A 24 15.45 6.33 7.52
N TRP A 25 15.63 7.60 7.85
CA TRP A 25 14.84 8.68 7.25
C TRP A 25 14.95 8.69 5.72
N ARG A 26 16.16 8.58 5.15
CA ARG A 26 16.37 8.52 3.69
C ARG A 26 15.73 7.29 3.07
N ARG A 27 15.79 6.13 3.74
CA ARG A 27 15.13 4.91 3.30
C ARG A 27 13.62 5.12 3.21
N VAL A 28 13.00 5.68 4.24
CA VAL A 28 11.57 6.02 4.24
C VAL A 28 11.24 7.00 3.11
N GLN A 29 12.02 8.08 2.94
CA GLN A 29 11.78 9.04 1.85
C GLN A 29 11.87 8.39 0.47
N LYS A 30 12.82 7.49 0.25
CA LYS A 30 12.94 6.73 -1.01
C LYS A 30 11.72 5.85 -1.24
N LEU A 31 11.26 5.10 -0.23
CA LEU A 31 10.07 4.26 -0.30
C LEU A 31 8.82 5.10 -0.60
N MET A 32 8.63 6.20 0.13
CA MET A 32 7.53 7.13 -0.09
C MET A 32 7.52 7.74 -1.51
N LYS A 33 8.69 8.03 -2.06
CA LYS A 33 8.81 8.54 -3.44
C LYS A 33 8.46 7.48 -4.47
N SER A 34 8.89 6.23 -4.25
CA SER A 34 8.65 5.12 -5.19
C SER A 34 7.26 4.50 -5.06
N SER A 35 6.47 4.85 -4.04
CA SER A 35 5.15 4.27 -3.79
C SER A 35 4.05 4.79 -4.71
N GLU A 36 4.29 5.88 -5.43
CA GLU A 36 3.29 6.60 -6.25
C GLU A 36 2.12 7.21 -5.45
N ILE A 37 2.23 7.24 -4.13
CA ILE A 37 1.27 7.88 -3.23
C ILE A 37 1.43 9.40 -3.30
N THR A 38 0.31 10.11 -3.47
CA THR A 38 0.30 11.58 -3.50
C THR A 38 0.67 12.20 -2.15
N GLU A 39 1.13 13.47 -2.15
CA GLU A 39 1.51 14.18 -0.92
C GLU A 39 0.34 14.32 0.09
N GLU A 40 -0.89 14.41 -0.40
CA GLU A 40 -2.08 14.42 0.44
C GLU A 40 -2.29 13.06 1.12
N PHE A 41 -2.22 11.97 0.36
CA PHE A 41 -2.39 10.63 0.87
C PHE A 41 -1.28 10.18 1.83
N LYS A 42 -0.05 10.69 1.67
CA LYS A 42 1.05 10.47 2.61
C LYS A 42 0.77 10.98 4.04
N LYS A 43 -0.19 11.90 4.19
CA LYS A 43 -0.61 12.42 5.50
C LYS A 43 -1.65 11.55 6.19
N MET A 44 -2.31 10.64 5.48
CA MET A 44 -3.33 9.76 6.04
C MET A 44 -2.70 8.72 6.97
N GLY A 45 -3.21 8.65 8.18
CA GLY A 45 -2.76 7.73 9.22
C GLY A 45 -3.90 7.34 10.15
N PHE A 46 -3.68 6.36 11.00
CA PHE A 46 -4.69 5.93 11.98
C PHE A 46 -5.07 7.05 12.97
N GLN A 47 -4.09 7.92 13.32
CA GLN A 47 -4.27 9.00 14.29
C GLN A 47 -5.21 10.12 13.79
N ASN A 48 -5.39 10.27 12.48
CA ASN A 48 -6.26 11.31 11.92
C ASN A 48 -7.53 10.73 11.25
N TYR A 49 -7.79 9.43 11.43
CA TYR A 49 -9.06 8.82 11.08
C TYR A 49 -10.06 9.03 12.21
N LYS A 50 -11.19 9.66 11.90
CA LYS A 50 -12.23 9.97 12.90
C LYS A 50 -13.25 8.83 12.96
N THR A 51 -13.39 8.21 14.13
CA THR A 51 -14.39 7.16 14.40
C THR A 51 -15.60 7.69 15.17
N GLU A 52 -15.47 8.88 15.82
CA GLU A 52 -16.56 9.45 16.61
C GLU A 52 -17.79 9.73 15.74
N GLY A 53 -18.94 9.24 16.21
CA GLY A 53 -20.23 9.40 15.53
C GLY A 53 -20.38 8.61 14.22
N LYS A 54 -19.47 7.65 13.94
CA LYS A 54 -19.57 6.75 12.80
C LYS A 54 -20.39 5.50 13.16
N LEU A 55 -20.91 4.83 12.12
CA LEU A 55 -21.57 3.54 12.26
C LEU A 55 -20.60 2.48 12.80
N ASP A 56 -21.08 1.52 13.57
CA ASP A 56 -20.27 0.45 14.17
C ASP A 56 -19.43 -0.29 13.13
N ILE A 57 -19.98 -0.59 11.95
CA ILE A 57 -19.26 -1.24 10.86
C ILE A 57 -18.02 -0.43 10.37
N ILE A 58 -18.05 0.89 10.50
CA ILE A 58 -16.89 1.74 10.13
C ILE A 58 -15.84 1.69 11.24
N VAL A 59 -16.28 1.61 12.49
CA VAL A 59 -15.40 1.42 13.66
C VAL A 59 -14.73 0.06 13.58
N ASP A 60 -15.50 -1.00 13.28
CA ASP A 60 -14.99 -2.37 13.09
C ASP A 60 -13.97 -2.43 11.94
N ALA A 61 -14.22 -1.72 10.84
CA ALA A 61 -13.26 -1.62 9.73
C ALA A 61 -11.95 -0.93 10.14
N TYR A 62 -12.01 0.10 10.99
CA TYR A 62 -10.83 0.75 11.57
C TYR A 62 -10.05 -0.22 12.47
N GLU A 63 -10.73 -0.92 13.38
CA GLU A 63 -10.09 -1.89 14.28
C GLU A 63 -9.46 -3.05 13.48
N CYS A 64 -10.15 -3.56 12.46
CA CYS A 64 -9.63 -4.58 11.55
C CYS A 64 -8.36 -4.11 10.83
N ALA A 65 -8.37 -2.89 10.29
CA ALA A 65 -7.21 -2.30 9.62
C ALA A 65 -6.02 -2.11 10.58
N LEU A 66 -6.28 -1.67 11.80
CA LEU A 66 -5.26 -1.50 12.84
C LEU A 66 -4.70 -2.86 13.30
N ALA A 67 -5.55 -3.86 13.48
CA ALA A 67 -5.16 -5.23 13.82
C ALA A 67 -4.30 -5.85 12.70
N TYR A 68 -4.70 -5.70 11.43
CA TYR A 68 -3.91 -6.13 10.28
C TYR A 68 -2.50 -5.51 10.29
N PHE A 69 -2.42 -4.19 10.49
CA PHE A 69 -1.12 -3.51 10.56
C PHE A 69 -0.23 -4.05 11.69
N ARG A 70 -0.82 -4.28 12.88
CA ARG A 70 -0.09 -4.81 14.04
C ARG A 70 0.41 -6.24 13.83
N ALA A 71 -0.38 -7.05 13.13
CA ALA A 71 -0.06 -8.45 12.85
C ALA A 71 0.85 -8.63 11.62
N PHE A 72 1.08 -7.58 10.83
CA PHE A 72 1.69 -7.68 9.49
C PHE A 72 2.97 -8.49 9.44
N GLU A 73 3.92 -8.25 10.36
CA GLU A 73 5.21 -8.96 10.39
C GLU A 73 5.04 -10.48 10.60
N SER A 74 4.00 -10.91 11.31
CA SER A 74 3.72 -12.32 11.56
C SER A 74 2.92 -13.00 10.44
N ILE A 75 2.17 -12.24 9.65
CA ILE A 75 1.29 -12.79 8.60
C ILE A 75 1.84 -12.61 7.19
N ARG A 76 2.79 -11.72 6.96
CA ARG A 76 3.22 -11.30 5.62
C ARG A 76 3.67 -12.45 4.69
N GLU A 77 4.20 -13.53 5.24
CA GLU A 77 4.65 -14.71 4.50
C GLU A 77 3.58 -15.82 4.44
N LEU A 78 2.44 -15.62 5.11
CA LEU A 78 1.35 -16.58 5.09
C LEU A 78 0.47 -16.37 3.84
N ARG A 79 -0.39 -17.36 3.56
CA ARG A 79 -1.35 -17.25 2.45
C ARG A 79 -2.45 -16.21 2.74
N GLN A 80 -2.87 -16.08 4.00
CA GLN A 80 -3.90 -15.12 4.46
C GLN A 80 -3.25 -13.82 4.94
N ASN A 81 -2.59 -13.11 4.04
CA ASN A 81 -1.80 -11.91 4.34
C ASN A 81 -2.35 -10.62 3.71
N SER A 82 -3.50 -10.70 3.09
CA SER A 82 -4.12 -9.58 2.37
C SER A 82 -5.34 -9.05 3.10
N ILE A 83 -5.74 -7.80 2.84
CA ILE A 83 -6.94 -7.18 3.39
C ILE A 83 -7.75 -6.50 2.28
N ALA A 84 -9.06 -6.69 2.29
CA ALA A 84 -10.00 -6.02 1.41
C ALA A 84 -11.02 -5.22 2.21
N LEU A 85 -11.20 -3.94 1.89
CA LEU A 85 -12.25 -3.09 2.43
C LEU A 85 -13.27 -2.81 1.33
N LEU A 86 -14.46 -3.39 1.50
CA LEU A 86 -15.56 -3.30 0.54
C LEU A 86 -16.68 -2.41 1.12
N GLY A 87 -17.41 -1.71 0.26
CA GLY A 87 -18.55 -0.90 0.70
C GLY A 87 -18.68 0.44 -0.03
N GLN A 88 -19.65 1.22 0.38
CA GLN A 88 -20.06 2.45 -0.29
C GLN A 88 -18.95 3.52 -0.36
N PRO A 89 -19.01 4.43 -1.37
CA PRO A 89 -18.16 5.62 -1.43
C PRO A 89 -18.25 6.45 -0.12
N GLY A 90 -17.13 7.06 0.27
CA GLY A 90 -17.09 7.92 1.45
C GLY A 90 -16.98 7.18 2.80
N ALA A 91 -17.02 5.85 2.84
CA ALA A 91 -16.85 5.06 4.07
C ALA A 91 -15.43 5.12 4.68
N GLY A 92 -14.46 5.72 3.99
CA GLY A 92 -13.09 5.88 4.49
C GLY A 92 -12.15 4.72 4.17
N LYS A 93 -12.51 3.82 3.26
CA LYS A 93 -11.70 2.65 2.85
C LYS A 93 -10.28 3.04 2.43
N THR A 94 -10.17 3.97 1.47
CA THR A 94 -8.88 4.47 0.98
C THR A 94 -8.04 5.05 2.12
N HIS A 95 -8.63 5.83 3.06
CA HIS A 95 -7.91 6.37 4.19
C HIS A 95 -7.31 5.28 5.08
N LEU A 96 -8.08 4.24 5.42
CA LEU A 96 -7.60 3.13 6.25
C LEU A 96 -6.46 2.34 5.57
N LEU A 97 -6.60 2.03 4.27
CA LEU A 97 -5.55 1.33 3.52
C LEU A 97 -4.31 2.20 3.31
N MET A 98 -4.48 3.53 3.15
CA MET A 98 -3.36 4.49 3.16
C MET A 98 -2.68 4.56 4.53
N ALA A 99 -3.47 4.50 5.61
CA ALA A 99 -2.90 4.46 6.96
C ALA A 99 -2.04 3.21 7.17
N ILE A 100 -2.50 2.04 6.71
CA ILE A 100 -1.68 0.81 6.70
C ILE A 100 -0.41 1.05 5.88
N SER A 101 -0.54 1.44 4.61
CA SER A 101 0.58 1.62 3.67
C SER A 101 1.65 2.56 4.20
N ASN A 102 1.23 3.74 4.69
CA ASN A 102 2.14 4.74 5.24
C ASN A 102 2.89 4.24 6.49
N ASN A 103 2.19 3.50 7.36
CA ASN A 103 2.81 2.95 8.56
C ASN A 103 3.73 1.76 8.24
N LEU A 104 3.40 0.91 7.26
CA LEU A 104 4.29 -0.16 6.78
C LEU A 104 5.62 0.41 6.26
N MET A 105 5.56 1.46 5.44
CA MET A 105 6.77 2.10 4.92
C MET A 105 7.58 2.79 6.00
N ARG A 106 6.94 3.46 6.96
CA ARG A 106 7.62 4.24 8.01
C ARG A 106 8.18 3.40 9.13
N LYS A 107 7.44 2.38 9.57
CA LYS A 107 7.80 1.57 10.74
C LYS A 107 8.56 0.31 10.38
N TYR A 108 8.15 -0.38 9.32
CA TYR A 108 8.73 -1.67 8.93
C TYR A 108 9.60 -1.58 7.67
N TYR A 109 9.71 -0.40 7.05
CA TYR A 109 10.49 -0.17 5.83
C TYR A 109 10.07 -1.08 4.67
N VAL A 110 8.79 -1.47 4.65
CA VAL A 110 8.21 -2.33 3.61
C VAL A 110 7.84 -1.50 2.40
N PRO A 111 8.35 -1.83 1.20
CA PRO A 111 7.95 -1.18 -0.04
C PRO A 111 6.47 -1.39 -0.35
N VAL A 112 5.73 -0.31 -0.57
CA VAL A 112 4.34 -0.33 -1.01
C VAL A 112 4.22 0.38 -2.35
N LEU A 113 3.49 -0.22 -3.29
CA LEU A 113 3.09 0.42 -4.55
C LEU A 113 1.59 0.72 -4.50
N TYR A 114 1.24 1.99 -4.66
CA TYR A 114 -0.15 2.43 -4.80
C TYR A 114 -0.57 2.38 -6.26
N PHE A 115 -1.69 1.73 -6.54
CA PHE A 115 -2.26 1.61 -7.86
C PHE A 115 -3.74 2.02 -7.82
N PRO A 116 -4.08 3.27 -8.18
CA PRO A 116 -5.46 3.70 -8.38
C PRO A 116 -5.99 3.02 -9.64
N PHE A 117 -6.96 2.09 -9.50
CA PHE A 117 -7.37 1.21 -10.59
C PHE A 117 -7.80 1.95 -11.86
N VAL A 118 -8.58 3.01 -11.73
CA VAL A 118 -9.14 3.72 -12.90
C VAL A 118 -8.06 4.44 -13.69
N GLU A 119 -7.24 5.22 -12.98
CA GLU A 119 -6.16 6.02 -13.57
C GLU A 119 -5.00 5.12 -14.01
N GLY A 120 -4.62 4.18 -13.15
CA GLY A 120 -3.54 3.24 -13.42
C GLY A 120 -3.79 2.37 -14.64
N CYS A 121 -5.02 1.85 -14.81
CA CYS A 121 -5.39 1.11 -16.03
C CYS A 121 -5.37 2.00 -17.27
N THR A 122 -5.68 3.29 -17.14
CA THR A 122 -5.56 4.23 -18.26
C THR A 122 -4.10 4.42 -18.65
N ASP A 123 -3.20 4.53 -17.67
CA ASP A 123 -1.77 4.70 -17.90
C ASP A 123 -1.09 3.42 -18.41
N LEU A 124 -1.57 2.23 -18.00
CA LEU A 124 -1.12 0.97 -18.59
C LEU A 124 -1.44 0.87 -20.09
N ARG A 125 -2.57 1.44 -20.53
CA ARG A 125 -2.98 1.41 -21.96
C ARG A 125 -2.24 2.41 -22.84
N LYS A 126 -1.75 3.52 -22.27
CA LYS A 126 -1.10 4.58 -23.06
C LYS A 126 0.29 4.19 -23.54
N ASP A 127 0.94 3.29 -22.85
CA ASP A 127 2.35 2.97 -23.06
C ASP A 127 2.57 1.45 -22.98
N PHE A 128 2.40 0.81 -24.14
CA PHE A 128 2.57 -0.63 -24.28
C PHE A 128 4.03 -1.07 -24.14
N ASP A 129 4.99 -0.19 -24.43
CA ASP A 129 6.41 -0.52 -24.35
C ASP A 129 6.86 -0.74 -22.90
N THR A 130 6.19 -0.06 -21.93
CA THR A 130 6.46 -0.22 -20.49
C THR A 130 5.41 -1.05 -19.74
N LEU A 131 4.44 -1.62 -20.46
CA LEU A 131 3.34 -2.37 -19.84
C LEU A 131 3.85 -3.56 -19.02
N GLU A 132 4.72 -4.38 -19.59
CA GLU A 132 5.27 -5.56 -18.92
C GLU A 132 6.05 -5.18 -17.67
N ASP A 133 6.89 -4.16 -17.74
CA ASP A 133 7.67 -3.66 -16.60
C ASP A 133 6.77 -3.18 -15.46
N LYS A 134 5.68 -2.47 -15.80
CA LYS A 134 4.70 -2.00 -14.82
C LYS A 134 3.95 -3.17 -14.17
N LEU A 135 3.50 -4.14 -14.96
CA LEU A 135 2.83 -5.33 -14.45
C LEU A 135 3.78 -6.17 -13.58
N ASP A 136 5.02 -6.34 -14.01
CA ASP A 136 6.03 -7.08 -13.23
C ASP A 136 6.37 -6.36 -11.92
N ARG A 137 6.43 -5.03 -11.93
CA ARG A 137 6.55 -4.26 -10.70
C ARG A 137 5.38 -4.49 -9.76
N MET A 138 4.14 -4.49 -10.27
CA MET A 138 2.94 -4.80 -9.48
C MET A 138 2.95 -6.23 -8.94
N LYS A 139 3.43 -7.20 -9.71
CA LYS A 139 3.57 -8.61 -9.27
C LYS A 139 4.62 -8.76 -8.17
N ASN A 140 5.73 -8.02 -8.24
CA ASN A 140 6.94 -8.27 -7.46
C ASN A 140 7.15 -7.37 -6.24
N ILE A 141 6.55 -6.19 -6.17
CA ILE A 141 6.62 -5.31 -4.99
C ILE A 141 6.17 -6.04 -3.70
N ASP A 142 6.72 -5.69 -2.55
CA ASP A 142 6.37 -6.35 -1.28
C ASP A 142 4.88 -6.25 -0.98
N VAL A 143 4.31 -5.05 -1.04
CA VAL A 143 2.86 -4.82 -0.86
C VAL A 143 2.30 -4.04 -2.03
N LEU A 144 1.21 -4.52 -2.61
CA LEU A 144 0.44 -3.81 -3.63
C LEU A 144 -0.86 -3.28 -3.04
N PHE A 145 -1.09 -1.99 -3.16
CA PHE A 145 -2.38 -1.38 -2.80
C PHE A 145 -3.16 -1.02 -4.07
N ILE A 146 -4.24 -1.73 -4.34
CA ILE A 146 -5.18 -1.47 -5.44
C ILE A 146 -6.36 -0.71 -4.87
N ASP A 147 -6.54 0.55 -5.29
CA ASP A 147 -7.61 1.40 -4.82
C ASP A 147 -8.74 1.48 -5.84
N ASP A 148 -9.98 1.44 -5.35
CA ASP A 148 -11.20 1.51 -6.16
C ASP A 148 -11.28 0.41 -7.25
N LEU A 149 -10.87 -0.82 -6.90
CA LEU A 149 -10.88 -1.97 -7.82
C LEU A 149 -12.29 -2.17 -8.40
N PHE A 150 -12.37 -2.22 -9.74
CA PHE A 150 -13.61 -2.39 -10.52
C PHE A 150 -14.68 -1.34 -10.22
N LYS A 151 -14.27 -0.12 -9.88
CA LYS A 151 -15.19 0.97 -9.56
C LYS A 151 -16.30 1.11 -10.61
N PRO A 152 -17.58 1.00 -10.22
CA PRO A 152 -18.68 1.12 -11.14
C PRO A 152 -18.87 2.59 -11.58
N VAL A 153 -19.38 2.78 -12.80
CA VAL A 153 -19.85 4.09 -13.29
C VAL A 153 -21.32 3.97 -13.65
N LYS A 154 -22.17 4.78 -13.00
CA LYS A 154 -23.63 4.73 -13.18
C LYS A 154 -24.18 3.31 -13.01
N LEU A 155 -23.76 2.62 -11.92
CA LEU A 155 -24.16 1.25 -11.55
C LEU A 155 -23.76 0.15 -12.57
N LYS A 156 -22.98 0.47 -13.60
CA LYS A 156 -22.45 -0.52 -14.55
C LYS A 156 -20.99 -0.81 -14.25
N PRO A 157 -20.54 -2.08 -14.35
CA PRO A 157 -19.13 -2.40 -14.29
C PRO A 157 -18.37 -1.59 -15.34
N ARG A 158 -17.32 -0.89 -14.94
CA ARG A 158 -16.50 -0.11 -15.86
C ARG A 158 -15.33 -0.91 -16.42
N ALA A 159 -14.97 -2.00 -15.78
CA ALA A 159 -13.84 -2.82 -16.18
C ALA A 159 -14.09 -3.45 -17.55
N THR A 160 -13.14 -3.28 -18.45
CA THR A 160 -13.10 -4.03 -19.73
C THR A 160 -12.51 -5.41 -19.47
N GLU A 161 -12.78 -6.38 -20.36
CA GLU A 161 -12.19 -7.73 -20.31
C GLU A 161 -10.67 -7.67 -20.14
N TRP A 162 -9.99 -6.84 -20.93
CA TRP A 162 -8.55 -6.66 -20.83
C TRP A 162 -8.10 -6.21 -19.42
N GLN A 163 -8.81 -5.26 -18.78
CA GLN A 163 -8.48 -4.82 -17.42
C GLN A 163 -8.68 -5.94 -16.40
N VAL A 164 -9.74 -6.73 -16.56
CA VAL A 164 -10.00 -7.89 -15.71
C VAL A 164 -8.89 -8.91 -15.85
N GLU A 165 -8.48 -9.23 -17.09
CA GLU A 165 -7.38 -10.15 -17.37
C GLU A 165 -6.06 -9.71 -16.75
N GLN A 166 -5.68 -8.42 -16.90
CA GLN A 166 -4.45 -7.90 -16.32
C GLN A 166 -4.47 -7.96 -14.79
N MET A 167 -5.58 -7.54 -14.17
CA MET A 167 -5.71 -7.59 -12.71
C MET A 167 -5.75 -9.02 -12.19
N TYR A 168 -6.44 -9.92 -12.88
CA TYR A 168 -6.43 -11.34 -12.55
C TYR A 168 -5.00 -11.91 -12.56
N ALA A 169 -4.24 -11.63 -13.62
CA ALA A 169 -2.86 -12.10 -13.74
C ALA A 169 -1.98 -11.58 -12.58
N VAL A 170 -2.10 -10.30 -12.23
CA VAL A 170 -1.34 -9.71 -11.10
C VAL A 170 -1.78 -10.30 -9.77
N ILE A 171 -3.09 -10.33 -9.48
CA ILE A 171 -3.63 -10.82 -8.21
C ILE A 171 -3.31 -12.31 -8.01
N ASN A 172 -3.51 -13.12 -9.05
CA ASN A 172 -3.23 -14.56 -9.00
C ASN A 172 -1.73 -14.84 -8.79
N HIS A 173 -0.85 -14.11 -9.49
CA HIS A 173 0.60 -14.22 -9.27
C HIS A 173 0.96 -13.92 -7.81
N ARG A 174 0.42 -12.83 -7.24
CA ARG A 174 0.69 -12.44 -5.86
C ARG A 174 0.15 -13.46 -4.84
N TYR A 175 -1.07 -13.95 -5.08
CA TYR A 175 -1.67 -15.00 -4.24
C TYR A 175 -0.82 -16.26 -4.19
N LEU A 176 -0.36 -16.75 -5.35
CA LEU A 176 0.49 -17.93 -5.45
C LEU A 176 1.88 -17.75 -4.82
N ASN A 177 2.38 -16.51 -4.77
CA ASN A 177 3.69 -16.16 -4.20
C ASN A 177 3.59 -15.54 -2.80
N HIS A 178 2.46 -15.65 -2.12
CA HIS A 178 2.21 -15.13 -0.77
C HIS A 178 2.56 -13.64 -0.64
N LYS A 179 2.28 -12.82 -1.65
CA LYS A 179 2.56 -11.38 -1.64
C LYS A 179 1.32 -10.59 -1.22
N PRO A 180 1.37 -9.81 -0.12
CA PRO A 180 0.22 -9.09 0.41
C PRO A 180 -0.40 -8.11 -0.58
N ILE A 181 -1.74 -8.07 -0.61
CA ILE A 181 -2.52 -7.10 -1.37
C ILE A 181 -3.45 -6.34 -0.42
N LEU A 182 -3.48 -5.03 -0.54
CA LEU A 182 -4.47 -4.16 0.08
C LEU A 182 -5.46 -3.76 -1.01
N VAL A 183 -6.77 -3.96 -0.81
CA VAL A 183 -7.78 -3.66 -1.83
C VAL A 183 -8.90 -2.81 -1.26
N SER A 184 -9.28 -1.76 -1.95
CA SER A 184 -10.57 -1.10 -1.76
C SER A 184 -11.48 -1.36 -2.96
N SER A 185 -12.78 -1.56 -2.72
CA SER A 185 -13.78 -1.64 -3.79
C SER A 185 -15.13 -1.11 -3.31
N GLU A 186 -15.93 -0.62 -4.27
CA GLU A 186 -17.35 -0.31 -4.06
C GLU A 186 -18.24 -1.52 -4.34
N LYS A 187 -17.69 -2.59 -4.93
CA LYS A 187 -18.37 -3.85 -5.18
C LYS A 187 -18.44 -4.71 -3.92
N MET A 188 -19.60 -5.33 -3.68
CA MET A 188 -19.78 -6.33 -2.63
C MET A 188 -19.39 -7.72 -3.17
N MET A 189 -19.15 -8.69 -2.27
CA MET A 189 -18.69 -10.03 -2.67
C MET A 189 -19.72 -10.81 -3.51
N GLU A 190 -20.98 -10.40 -3.49
CA GLU A 190 -22.09 -11.09 -4.17
C GLU A 190 -22.41 -10.52 -5.56
N GLU A 191 -21.68 -9.50 -5.99
CA GLU A 191 -21.86 -8.82 -7.28
C GLU A 191 -20.71 -9.12 -8.26
#